data_ef015c59d7bd0d94297c6d42ba6a0a70
#
_entry.id   ef015c59d7bd0d94297c6d42ba6a0a70
#
_cell.length_a   1.000
_cell.length_b   1.000
_cell.length_c   1.000
_cell.angle_alpha   90.00
_cell.angle_beta   90.00
_cell.angle_gamma   90.00
#
_symmetry.space_group_name_H-M   'P 1'
#
loop_
_entity.id
_entity.type
_entity.pdbx_description
1 polymer ?
#
loop_
_entity_poly.entity_id
_entity_poly.type
_entity_poly.pdbx_seq_one_letter_code
_entity_poly.pdbx_strand_id
1 'polypeptide(L)'
;LALEIGDLPVQNDASSSLMQTNTKLGRYREALKYAEIYIATQDSMFSESKTKALTEMSVKYEAEKKQLQLEKMEKQKELDDKIIEAQEAKNKKQQAIIISVIGGLVIVVVFSIILFRMFRQKRRANILLAEQNDRINQQNLLLSEQKKEITDSIRYAKRIQSALIPDAERNRGIFGDHFVLFRPKDIVSGDFYWGTGINGWHIVTLADCTEHGVPGAFMSVLGLSFLNEIARKKEITKASEIIEQLRVAIIEALQQRGAEGEQKDGMDVALCVINTHTNELQYCGANSNLILITGNRELREIASDKMPVAIYENMKPFTNHVINLRKRDTLYLASDGFEDQFGGEEDKKFKRSRLKNLLAEISDKPMDEQKEILENTFEKWKGTKAQTDDVTILGIRI
;
A
#
# COMPACT_ATOMS: atom_id res chain seq x y z
N LEU A 1 15.14 -4.18 11.74
CA LEU A 1 13.72 -4.56 11.77
C LEU A 1 12.92 -3.74 10.76
N ALA A 2 12.95 -2.40 10.78
CA ALA A 2 12.22 -1.59 9.78
C ALA A 2 12.76 -1.77 8.36
N LEU A 3 14.04 -2.07 8.18
CA LEU A 3 14.68 -2.39 6.89
C LEU A 3 14.33 -3.80 6.38
N GLU A 4 13.83 -4.68 7.23
CA GLU A 4 13.57 -6.09 6.92
C GLU A 4 12.11 -6.40 6.58
N ILE A 5 11.18 -5.52 6.94
CA ILE A 5 9.73 -5.71 6.73
C ILE A 5 9.23 -4.97 5.50
N GLY A 6 10.02 -4.04 4.96
CA GLY A 6 9.72 -3.41 3.68
C GLY A 6 8.56 -2.40 3.70
N ASP A 7 8.11 -1.92 4.86
CA ASP A 7 7.05 -0.92 4.98
C ASP A 7 7.61 0.51 4.90
N LEU A 8 7.38 1.21 3.79
CA LEU A 8 7.93 2.54 3.52
C LEU A 8 7.52 3.62 4.54
N PRO A 9 6.26 3.74 4.99
CA PRO A 9 5.89 4.63 6.07
C PRO A 9 6.66 4.39 7.38
N VAL A 10 6.82 3.13 7.82
CA VAL A 10 7.59 2.78 9.03
C VAL A 10 9.08 3.06 8.89
N GLN A 11 9.66 2.85 7.70
CA GLN A 11 11.05 3.21 7.44
C GLN A 11 11.27 4.72 7.42
N ASN A 12 10.32 5.49 6.89
CA ASN A 12 10.39 6.94 6.86
C ASN A 12 10.33 7.52 8.29
N ASP A 13 9.42 7.04 9.14
CA ASP A 13 9.29 7.48 10.53
C ASP A 13 10.48 7.03 11.41
N ALA A 14 10.95 5.80 11.20
CA ALA A 14 12.13 5.29 11.92
C ALA A 14 13.41 6.07 11.56
N SER A 15 13.63 6.39 10.26
CA SER A 15 14.80 7.15 9.86
C SER A 15 14.74 8.62 10.30
N SER A 16 13.57 9.25 10.30
CA SER A 16 13.36 10.58 10.88
C SER A 16 13.72 10.63 12.36
N SER A 17 13.20 9.69 13.13
CA SER A 17 13.47 9.61 14.57
C SER A 17 14.94 9.32 14.88
N LEU A 18 15.58 8.45 14.09
CA LEU A 18 17.02 8.12 14.24
C LEU A 18 17.93 9.26 13.78
N MET A 19 17.58 10.00 12.73
CA MET A 19 18.28 11.20 12.30
C MET A 19 18.24 12.25 13.40
N GLN A 20 17.08 12.57 13.96
CA GLN A 20 16.91 13.56 15.01
C GLN A 20 17.64 13.14 16.31
N THR A 21 17.56 11.86 16.69
CA THR A 21 18.27 11.35 17.87
C THR A 21 19.77 11.45 17.70
N ASN A 22 20.29 11.03 16.54
CA ASN A 22 21.74 11.12 16.27
C ASN A 22 22.23 12.55 16.14
N THR A 23 21.43 13.46 15.62
CA THR A 23 21.74 14.88 15.61
C THR A 23 21.83 15.46 17.03
N LYS A 24 20.87 15.13 17.91
CA LYS A 24 20.91 15.54 19.33
C LYS A 24 22.09 14.96 20.10
N LEU A 25 22.53 13.77 19.72
CA LEU A 25 23.69 13.08 20.31
C LEU A 25 25.03 13.53 19.70
N GLY A 26 25.04 14.49 18.75
CA GLY A 26 26.24 14.98 18.08
C GLY A 26 26.87 14.00 17.08
N ARG A 27 26.16 12.92 16.73
CA ARG A 27 26.63 11.88 15.80
C ARG A 27 26.22 12.19 14.37
N TYR A 28 26.81 13.25 13.81
CA TYR A 28 26.38 13.82 12.52
C TYR A 28 26.56 12.87 11.33
N ARG A 29 27.54 11.96 11.37
CA ARG A 29 27.76 10.98 10.29
C ARG A 29 26.64 9.95 10.21
N GLU A 30 26.17 9.49 11.35
CA GLU A 30 25.03 8.57 11.46
C GLU A 30 23.71 9.29 11.14
N ALA A 31 23.56 10.54 11.60
CA ALA A 31 22.42 11.36 11.28
C ALA A 31 22.28 11.59 9.75
N LEU A 32 23.40 11.86 9.05
CA LEU A 32 23.42 12.02 7.59
C LEU A 32 22.98 10.74 6.86
N LYS A 33 23.46 9.58 7.28
CA LYS A 33 23.06 8.29 6.71
C LYS A 33 21.55 8.06 6.80
N TYR A 34 20.95 8.43 7.93
CA TYR A 34 19.51 8.30 8.12
C TYR A 34 18.71 9.39 7.38
N ALA A 35 19.30 10.57 7.19
CA ALA A 35 18.74 11.61 6.32
C ALA A 35 18.66 11.17 4.86
N GLU A 36 19.70 10.50 4.37
CA GLU A 36 19.71 9.94 3.00
C GLU A 36 18.61 8.88 2.80
N ILE A 37 18.46 7.98 3.79
CA ILE A 37 17.40 6.96 3.77
C ILE A 37 16.02 7.63 3.86
N TYR A 38 15.84 8.62 4.70
CA TYR A 38 14.62 9.41 4.82
C TYR A 38 14.23 10.13 3.52
N ILE A 39 15.17 10.80 2.88
CA ILE A 39 14.95 11.48 1.60
C ILE A 39 14.59 10.46 0.52
N ALA A 40 15.30 9.35 0.45
CA ALA A 40 15.04 8.29 -0.52
C ALA A 40 13.67 7.62 -0.33
N THR A 41 13.22 7.45 0.93
CA THR A 41 11.88 6.95 1.24
C THR A 41 10.80 7.98 0.89
N GLN A 42 11.03 9.24 1.18
CA GLN A 42 10.09 10.33 0.88
C GLN A 42 9.91 10.55 -0.63
N ASP A 43 10.99 10.49 -1.41
CA ASP A 43 10.93 10.62 -2.88
C ASP A 43 10.10 9.50 -3.53
N SER A 44 10.17 8.29 -3.01
CA SER A 44 9.38 7.18 -3.54
C SER A 44 7.91 7.27 -3.12
N MET A 45 7.62 7.74 -1.90
CA MET A 45 6.26 8.04 -1.44
C MET A 45 5.59 9.11 -2.33
N PHE A 46 6.35 10.15 -2.70
CA PHE A 46 5.86 11.22 -3.56
C PHE A 46 5.62 10.75 -5.00
N SER A 47 6.46 9.86 -5.50
CA SER A 47 6.34 9.28 -6.85
C SER A 47 5.07 8.42 -7.01
N GLU A 48 4.70 7.61 -6.02
CA GLU A 48 3.52 6.75 -6.10
C GLU A 48 2.21 7.53 -6.03
N SER A 49 2.13 8.51 -5.13
CA SER A 49 0.96 9.39 -5.05
C SER A 49 0.75 10.14 -6.37
N LYS A 50 1.83 10.62 -6.99
CA LYS A 50 1.78 11.31 -8.28
C LYS A 50 1.36 10.37 -9.42
N THR A 51 1.83 9.13 -9.39
CA THR A 51 1.48 8.13 -10.41
C THR A 51 0.04 7.67 -10.29
N LYS A 52 -0.45 7.47 -9.07
CA LYS A 52 -1.85 7.13 -8.82
C LYS A 52 -2.79 8.27 -9.27
N ALA A 53 -2.44 9.51 -8.92
CA ALA A 53 -3.19 10.69 -9.36
C ALA A 53 -3.20 10.84 -10.89
N LEU A 54 -2.06 10.60 -11.55
CA LEU A 54 -1.96 10.63 -13.02
C LEU A 54 -2.77 9.50 -13.67
N THR A 55 -2.75 8.30 -13.09
CA THR A 55 -3.53 7.16 -13.60
C THR A 55 -5.03 7.38 -13.41
N GLU A 56 -5.47 7.86 -12.25
CA GLU A 56 -6.86 8.20 -12.00
C GLU A 56 -7.33 9.36 -12.91
N MET A 57 -6.48 10.36 -13.15
CA MET A 57 -6.78 11.48 -14.04
C MET A 57 -6.85 11.05 -15.50
N SER A 58 -5.98 10.13 -15.93
CA SER A 58 -6.00 9.58 -17.30
C SER A 58 -7.24 8.73 -17.54
N VAL A 59 -7.62 7.88 -16.59
CA VAL A 59 -8.84 7.05 -16.68
C VAL A 59 -10.10 7.94 -16.71
N LYS A 60 -10.17 8.98 -15.87
CA LYS A 60 -11.28 9.95 -15.91
C LYS A 60 -11.33 10.69 -17.22
N TYR A 61 -10.18 11.17 -17.71
CA TYR A 61 -10.11 11.87 -18.99
C TYR A 61 -10.53 11.00 -20.18
N GLU A 62 -10.11 9.71 -20.18
CA GLU A 62 -10.53 8.76 -21.21
C GLU A 62 -12.03 8.43 -21.14
N ALA A 63 -12.56 8.27 -19.91
CA ALA A 63 -13.99 8.04 -19.71
C ALA A 63 -14.82 9.26 -20.17
N GLU A 64 -14.43 10.46 -19.78
CA GLU A 64 -15.09 11.71 -20.17
C GLU A 64 -15.02 11.95 -21.69
N LYS A 65 -13.85 11.68 -22.28
CA LYS A 65 -13.65 11.76 -23.74
C LYS A 65 -14.51 10.75 -24.49
N LYS A 66 -14.62 9.53 -23.96
CA LYS A 66 -15.46 8.47 -24.55
C LYS A 66 -16.94 8.80 -24.41
N GLN A 67 -17.36 9.37 -23.29
CA GLN A 67 -18.72 9.81 -23.06
C GLN A 67 -19.10 10.98 -24.00
N LEU A 68 -18.19 11.94 -24.18
CA LEU A 68 -18.38 13.04 -25.13
C LEU A 68 -18.42 12.56 -26.60
N GLN A 69 -17.66 11.50 -26.92
CA GLN A 69 -17.74 10.87 -28.25
C GLN A 69 -19.08 10.17 -28.47
N LEU A 70 -19.57 9.44 -27.47
CA LEU A 70 -20.88 8.78 -27.51
C LEU A 70 -22.01 9.83 -27.69
N GLU A 71 -21.98 10.89 -26.90
CA GLU A 71 -22.98 11.96 -27.03
C GLU A 71 -22.97 12.66 -28.41
N LYS A 72 -21.76 12.84 -28.97
CA LYS A 72 -21.63 13.35 -30.34
C LYS A 72 -22.17 12.38 -31.40
N MET A 73 -21.93 11.08 -31.22
CA MET A 73 -22.42 10.04 -32.14
C MET A 73 -23.96 9.90 -32.03
N GLU A 74 -24.53 9.97 -30.84
CA GLU A 74 -26.00 9.94 -30.67
C GLU A 74 -26.67 11.17 -31.28
N LYS A 75 -26.13 12.37 -31.05
CA LYS A 75 -26.61 13.59 -31.72
C LYS A 75 -26.46 13.53 -33.25
N GLN A 76 -25.35 12.97 -33.70
CA GLN A 76 -25.14 12.78 -35.14
C GLN A 76 -26.15 11.80 -35.72
N LYS A 77 -26.42 10.69 -35.03
CA LYS A 77 -27.41 9.69 -35.41
C LYS A 77 -28.84 10.26 -35.45
N GLU A 78 -29.21 11.05 -34.42
CA GLU A 78 -30.53 11.73 -34.40
C GLU A 78 -30.65 12.78 -35.55
N LEU A 79 -29.56 13.44 -35.88
CA LEU A 79 -29.51 14.38 -37.01
C LEU A 79 -29.62 13.63 -38.35
N ASP A 80 -28.95 12.51 -38.49
CA ASP A 80 -28.98 11.67 -39.69
C ASP A 80 -30.40 11.08 -39.92
N ASP A 81 -31.05 10.63 -38.84
CA ASP A 81 -32.43 10.12 -38.89
C ASP A 81 -33.42 11.24 -39.34
N LYS A 82 -33.28 12.45 -38.80
CA LYS A 82 -34.09 13.63 -39.25
C LYS A 82 -33.77 14.04 -40.70
N ILE A 83 -32.51 13.91 -41.13
CA ILE A 83 -32.12 14.15 -42.52
C ILE A 83 -32.72 13.10 -43.45
N ILE A 84 -32.69 11.82 -43.01
CA ILE A 84 -33.30 10.71 -43.77
C ILE A 84 -34.83 10.92 -43.87
N GLU A 85 -35.51 11.24 -42.75
CA GLU A 85 -36.94 11.55 -42.75
C GLU A 85 -37.29 12.77 -43.67
N ALA A 86 -36.46 13.83 -43.58
CA ALA A 86 -36.61 15.00 -44.46
C ALA A 86 -36.40 14.66 -45.95
N GLN A 87 -35.47 13.70 -46.22
CA GLN A 87 -35.20 13.21 -47.56
C GLN A 87 -36.33 12.35 -48.12
N GLU A 88 -36.92 11.49 -47.27
CA GLU A 88 -38.08 10.69 -47.60
C GLU A 88 -39.33 11.55 -47.87
N ALA A 89 -39.56 12.56 -47.00
CA ALA A 89 -40.66 13.53 -47.20
C ALA A 89 -40.47 14.35 -48.50
N LYS A 90 -39.23 14.70 -48.82
CA LYS A 90 -38.89 15.41 -50.06
C LYS A 90 -39.04 14.52 -51.30
N ASN A 91 -38.63 13.24 -51.18
CA ASN A 91 -38.80 12.24 -52.25
C ASN A 91 -40.25 11.92 -52.52
N LYS A 92 -41.12 11.78 -51.49
CA LYS A 92 -42.56 11.60 -51.63
C LYS A 92 -43.25 12.81 -52.33
N LYS A 93 -42.84 14.02 -51.95
CA LYS A 93 -43.32 15.25 -52.64
C LYS A 93 -42.83 15.35 -54.09
N GLN A 94 -41.60 14.93 -54.37
CA GLN A 94 -41.05 14.95 -55.72
C GLN A 94 -41.59 13.82 -56.60
N GLN A 95 -41.92 12.64 -56.04
CA GLN A 95 -42.67 11.61 -56.79
C GLN A 95 -44.03 12.08 -57.29
N ALA A 96 -44.67 12.99 -56.56
CA ALA A 96 -45.90 13.64 -57.04
C ALA A 96 -45.66 14.65 -58.18
N ILE A 97 -44.45 15.16 -58.29
CA ILE A 97 -44.05 16.15 -59.33
C ILE A 97 -43.36 15.48 -60.52
N ILE A 98 -42.87 14.24 -60.41
CA ILE A 98 -42.16 13.47 -61.43
C ILE A 98 -43.04 12.86 -62.49
N ILE A 99 -44.27 13.28 -62.59
CA ILE A 99 -45.12 12.84 -63.71
C ILE A 99 -44.84 13.67 -65.00
N SER A 100 -43.96 14.63 -64.94
CA SER A 100 -43.54 15.33 -66.19
C SER A 100 -42.04 15.08 -66.48
N VAL A 101 -41.77 14.66 -67.69
CA VAL A 101 -40.51 14.10 -68.26
C VAL A 101 -39.26 14.95 -67.99
N ILE A 102 -39.36 16.18 -67.61
CA ILE A 102 -38.22 17.11 -67.37
C ILE A 102 -37.67 16.99 -65.91
N GLY A 103 -38.45 16.53 -64.94
CA GLY A 103 -38.02 16.39 -63.55
C GLY A 103 -37.05 15.24 -63.29
N GLY A 104 -37.09 14.17 -64.13
CA GLY A 104 -36.24 13.00 -63.91
C GLY A 104 -34.74 13.26 -64.03
N LEU A 105 -34.34 14.10 -64.97
CA LEU A 105 -32.90 14.44 -65.17
C LEU A 105 -32.36 15.32 -64.05
N VAL A 106 -33.15 16.27 -63.55
CA VAL A 106 -32.72 17.14 -62.42
C VAL A 106 -32.57 16.32 -61.13
N ILE A 107 -33.43 15.33 -60.92
CA ILE A 107 -33.39 14.45 -59.73
C ILE A 107 -32.14 13.59 -59.80
N VAL A 108 -31.78 13.01 -60.95
CA VAL A 108 -30.55 12.19 -61.10
C VAL A 108 -29.29 13.02 -60.79
N VAL A 109 -29.23 14.26 -61.29
CA VAL A 109 -28.11 15.16 -61.02
C VAL A 109 -28.04 15.56 -59.52
N VAL A 110 -29.18 15.94 -58.95
CA VAL A 110 -29.22 16.29 -57.50
C VAL A 110 -28.85 15.10 -56.62
N PHE A 111 -29.39 13.93 -56.95
CA PHE A 111 -29.05 12.70 -56.23
C PHE A 111 -27.56 12.34 -56.35
N SER A 112 -26.97 12.49 -57.56
CA SER A 112 -25.53 12.26 -57.78
C SER A 112 -24.66 13.24 -56.95
N ILE A 113 -25.07 14.50 -56.88
CA ILE A 113 -24.39 15.51 -56.04
C ILE A 113 -24.49 15.18 -54.55
N ILE A 114 -25.68 14.75 -54.11
CA ILE A 114 -25.91 14.35 -52.71
C ILE A 114 -25.06 13.11 -52.36
N LEU A 115 -25.09 12.08 -53.22
CA LEU A 115 -24.28 10.87 -53.06
C LEU A 115 -22.79 11.19 -53.04
N PHE A 116 -22.33 12.06 -53.92
CA PHE A 116 -20.93 12.50 -53.95
C PHE A 116 -20.55 13.28 -52.67
N ARG A 117 -21.43 14.14 -52.19
CA ARG A 117 -21.23 14.85 -50.89
C ARG A 117 -21.22 13.89 -49.71
N MET A 118 -22.16 12.97 -49.66
CA MET A 118 -22.21 11.94 -48.60
C MET A 118 -20.99 11.04 -48.64
N PHE A 119 -20.54 10.63 -49.85
CA PHE A 119 -19.32 9.83 -50.00
C PHE A 119 -18.05 10.59 -49.55
N ARG A 120 -17.93 11.87 -49.94
CA ARG A 120 -16.84 12.74 -49.44
C ARG A 120 -16.89 12.95 -47.93
N GLN A 121 -18.05 13.13 -47.37
CA GLN A 121 -18.24 13.34 -45.93
C GLN A 121 -17.92 12.06 -45.15
N LYS A 122 -18.38 10.90 -45.61
CA LYS A 122 -18.05 9.58 -45.04
C LYS A 122 -16.55 9.28 -45.15
N ARG A 123 -15.94 9.61 -46.29
CA ARG A 123 -14.50 9.44 -46.48
C ARG A 123 -13.69 10.33 -45.49
N ARG A 124 -14.11 11.60 -45.32
CA ARG A 124 -13.46 12.51 -44.35
C ARG A 124 -13.63 12.02 -42.90
N ALA A 125 -14.82 11.55 -42.54
CA ALA A 125 -15.09 10.98 -41.23
C ALA A 125 -14.24 9.72 -40.95
N ASN A 126 -14.11 8.83 -41.97
CA ASN A 126 -13.29 7.63 -41.86
C ASN A 126 -11.78 7.96 -41.72
N ILE A 127 -11.27 8.97 -42.44
CA ILE A 127 -9.89 9.41 -42.31
C ILE A 127 -9.66 9.98 -40.91
N LEU A 128 -10.56 10.84 -40.44
CA LEU A 128 -10.45 11.41 -39.08
C LEU A 128 -10.54 10.34 -37.99
N LEU A 129 -11.42 9.35 -38.18
CA LEU A 129 -11.53 8.20 -37.27
C LEU A 129 -10.25 7.34 -37.26
N ALA A 130 -9.65 7.14 -38.43
CA ALA A 130 -8.38 6.43 -38.54
C ALA A 130 -7.26 7.19 -37.83
N GLU A 131 -7.16 8.51 -38.02
CA GLU A 131 -6.17 9.35 -37.32
C GLU A 131 -6.39 9.37 -35.79
N GLN A 132 -7.65 9.41 -35.35
CA GLN A 132 -7.95 9.33 -33.91
C GLN A 132 -7.59 7.96 -33.33
N ASN A 133 -7.90 6.87 -34.02
CA ASN A 133 -7.54 5.54 -33.61
C ASN A 133 -6.01 5.35 -33.53
N ASP A 134 -5.28 5.86 -34.51
CA ASP A 134 -3.81 5.84 -34.48
C ASP A 134 -3.26 6.64 -33.28
N ARG A 135 -3.84 7.80 -33.00
CA ARG A 135 -3.44 8.62 -31.86
C ARG A 135 -3.72 7.92 -30.52
N ILE A 136 -4.89 7.30 -30.39
CA ILE A 136 -5.26 6.49 -29.23
C ILE A 136 -4.31 5.30 -29.06
N ASN A 137 -3.99 4.62 -30.16
CA ASN A 137 -3.06 3.50 -30.13
C ASN A 137 -1.65 3.93 -29.70
N GLN A 138 -1.16 5.06 -30.21
CA GLN A 138 0.12 5.63 -29.78
C GLN A 138 0.12 6.03 -28.32
N GLN A 139 -0.96 6.64 -27.83
CA GLN A 139 -1.12 7.00 -26.41
C GLN A 139 -1.16 5.75 -25.53
N ASN A 140 -1.89 4.71 -25.93
CA ASN A 140 -1.95 3.46 -25.20
C ASN A 140 -0.60 2.74 -25.16
N LEU A 141 0.16 2.78 -26.25
CA LEU A 141 1.53 2.26 -26.30
C LEU A 141 2.44 3.01 -25.33
N LEU A 142 2.43 4.33 -25.38
CA LEU A 142 3.22 5.17 -24.46
C LEU A 142 2.84 4.96 -22.99
N LEU A 143 1.54 4.88 -22.71
CA LEU A 143 1.02 4.60 -21.36
C LEU A 143 1.44 3.22 -20.85
N SER A 144 1.42 2.22 -21.75
CA SER A 144 1.86 0.86 -21.43
C SER A 144 3.36 0.83 -21.12
N GLU A 145 4.16 1.57 -21.89
CA GLU A 145 5.60 1.69 -21.70
C GLU A 145 5.93 2.40 -20.39
N GLN A 146 5.31 3.55 -20.11
CA GLN A 146 5.47 4.27 -18.85
C GLN A 146 5.05 3.43 -17.64
N LYS A 147 3.90 2.73 -17.74
CA LYS A 147 3.42 1.82 -16.69
C LYS A 147 4.43 0.70 -16.44
N LYS A 148 5.05 0.17 -17.49
CA LYS A 148 6.09 -0.86 -17.39
C LYS A 148 7.33 -0.32 -16.69
N GLU A 149 7.84 0.84 -17.10
CA GLU A 149 9.02 1.47 -16.48
C GLU A 149 8.81 1.76 -14.99
N ILE A 150 7.65 2.30 -14.64
CA ILE A 150 7.30 2.56 -13.24
C ILE A 150 7.19 1.24 -12.45
N THR A 151 6.53 0.24 -13.01
CA THR A 151 6.40 -1.07 -12.37
C THR A 151 7.76 -1.74 -12.19
N ASP A 152 8.65 -1.63 -13.17
CA ASP A 152 10.01 -2.18 -13.09
C ASP A 152 10.86 -1.44 -12.05
N SER A 153 10.69 -0.12 -11.93
CA SER A 153 11.30 0.69 -10.86
C SER A 153 10.81 0.28 -9.46
N ILE A 154 9.50 0.05 -9.29
CA ILE A 154 8.93 -0.43 -8.03
C ILE A 154 9.40 -1.86 -7.72
N ARG A 155 9.53 -2.72 -8.72
CA ARG A 155 10.11 -4.06 -8.54
C ARG A 155 11.57 -4.02 -8.11
N TYR A 156 12.32 -3.02 -8.60
CA TYR A 156 13.68 -2.79 -8.12
C TYR A 156 13.68 -2.35 -6.66
N ALA A 157 12.81 -1.43 -6.26
CA ALA A 157 12.61 -1.04 -4.86
C ALA A 157 12.24 -2.26 -3.98
N LYS A 158 11.37 -3.17 -4.47
CA LYS A 158 11.05 -4.43 -3.80
C LYS A 158 12.29 -5.29 -3.53
N ARG A 159 13.23 -5.36 -4.48
CA ARG A 159 14.48 -6.13 -4.27
C ARG A 159 15.32 -5.55 -3.15
N ILE A 160 15.42 -4.21 -3.08
CA ILE A 160 16.15 -3.53 -2.00
C ILE A 160 15.46 -3.79 -0.67
N GLN A 161 14.16 -3.60 -0.60
CA GLN A 161 13.34 -3.83 0.57
C GLN A 161 13.47 -5.29 1.07
N SER A 162 13.31 -6.26 0.16
CA SER A 162 13.42 -7.69 0.48
C SER A 162 14.83 -8.10 0.94
N ALA A 163 15.86 -7.38 0.51
CA ALA A 163 17.23 -7.63 0.97
C ALA A 163 17.47 -7.13 2.41
N LEU A 164 16.64 -6.22 2.88
CA LEU A 164 16.72 -5.61 4.21
C LEU A 164 15.84 -6.33 5.24
N ILE A 165 14.77 -6.96 4.78
CA ILE A 165 13.90 -7.78 5.64
C ILE A 165 14.63 -9.07 5.99
N PRO A 166 14.69 -9.49 7.27
CA PRO A 166 15.32 -10.74 7.65
C PRO A 166 14.62 -11.91 6.97
N ASP A 167 15.39 -12.81 6.41
CA ASP A 167 14.88 -14.13 6.07
C ASP A 167 14.54 -14.86 7.37
N ALA A 168 13.24 -14.99 7.65
CA ALA A 168 12.76 -15.58 8.89
C ALA A 168 13.29 -17.01 9.10
N GLU A 169 13.46 -17.79 8.02
CA GLU A 169 13.99 -19.15 8.11
C GLU A 169 15.49 -19.18 8.45
N ARG A 170 16.27 -18.25 7.90
CA ARG A 170 17.70 -18.10 8.24
C ARG A 170 17.93 -17.58 9.65
N ASN A 171 16.95 -16.86 10.20
CA ASN A 171 17.02 -16.26 11.53
C ASN A 171 16.28 -17.06 12.61
N ARG A 172 16.06 -18.35 12.42
CA ARG A 172 15.46 -19.24 13.46
C ARG A 172 16.20 -19.17 14.81
N GLY A 173 17.49 -18.89 14.82
CA GLY A 173 18.25 -18.65 16.04
C GLY A 173 17.84 -17.40 16.82
N ILE A 174 17.13 -16.44 16.19
CA ILE A 174 16.67 -15.22 16.82
C ILE A 174 15.17 -15.32 17.18
N PHE A 175 14.38 -15.84 16.26
CA PHE A 175 12.92 -15.91 16.46
C PHE A 175 12.49 -17.19 17.20
N GLY A 176 13.36 -18.21 17.32
CA GLY A 176 13.01 -19.50 17.91
C GLY A 176 11.95 -20.27 17.09
N ASP A 177 10.97 -20.88 17.78
CA ASP A 177 9.79 -21.50 17.15
C ASP A 177 8.79 -20.40 16.80
N HIS A 178 8.71 -20.05 15.51
CA HIS A 178 7.95 -18.89 15.05
C HIS A 178 7.32 -19.11 13.67
N PHE A 179 6.39 -18.25 13.32
CA PHE A 179 5.96 -18.01 11.95
C PHE A 179 5.91 -16.51 11.65
N VAL A 180 6.03 -16.18 10.38
CA VAL A 180 5.74 -14.85 9.85
C VAL A 180 4.71 -15.00 8.72
N LEU A 181 3.57 -14.40 8.89
CA LEU A 181 2.62 -14.12 7.82
C LEU A 181 2.91 -12.69 7.35
N PHE A 182 3.49 -12.54 6.17
CA PHE A 182 3.84 -11.25 5.58
C PHE A 182 3.24 -11.16 4.19
N ARG A 183 2.29 -10.26 4.02
CA ARG A 183 1.46 -10.18 2.84
C ARG A 183 1.25 -8.72 2.44
N PRO A 184 2.15 -8.18 1.62
CA PRO A 184 2.00 -6.83 1.09
C PRO A 184 0.71 -6.67 0.27
N LYS A 185 0.04 -5.53 0.39
CA LYS A 185 -1.08 -5.13 -0.48
C LYS A 185 -0.61 -4.81 -1.88
N ASP A 186 0.52 -4.12 -1.99
CA ASP A 186 1.13 -3.68 -3.24
C ASP A 186 2.40 -4.48 -3.57
N ILE A 187 3.16 -4.04 -4.56
CA ILE A 187 4.44 -4.67 -4.94
C ILE A 187 5.45 -4.59 -3.78
N VAL A 188 5.42 -3.50 -3.01
CA VAL A 188 6.23 -3.23 -1.82
C VAL A 188 5.30 -2.98 -0.64
N SER A 189 5.78 -3.11 0.59
CA SER A 189 4.98 -3.04 1.81
C SER A 189 5.35 -1.86 2.70
N GLY A 190 4.33 -1.25 3.31
CA GLY A 190 4.49 -0.40 4.47
C GLY A 190 4.87 -1.18 5.72
N ASP A 191 4.28 -2.35 5.94
CA ASP A 191 4.60 -3.23 7.05
C ASP A 191 6.01 -3.80 6.99
N PHE A 192 6.57 -4.05 8.16
CA PHE A 192 7.80 -4.79 8.29
C PHE A 192 7.92 -5.56 9.62
N TYR A 193 8.70 -6.62 9.61
CA TYR A 193 9.17 -7.29 10.81
C TYR A 193 10.69 -7.29 10.85
N TRP A 194 11.27 -7.35 12.06
CA TRP A 194 12.72 -7.42 12.23
C TRP A 194 13.06 -8.14 13.54
N GLY A 195 14.27 -8.68 13.60
CA GLY A 195 14.82 -9.22 14.82
C GLY A 195 16.33 -9.31 14.81
N THR A 196 16.91 -9.26 16.00
CA THR A 196 18.34 -9.45 16.23
C THR A 196 18.60 -10.12 17.58
N GLY A 197 19.71 -10.83 17.68
CA GLY A 197 20.21 -11.42 18.92
C GLY A 197 21.47 -10.71 19.40
N ILE A 198 21.48 -10.21 20.64
CA ILE A 198 22.60 -9.49 21.23
C ILE A 198 22.78 -9.93 22.68
N ASN A 199 23.97 -10.48 23.02
CA ASN A 199 24.35 -10.78 24.40
C ASN A 199 23.31 -11.59 25.21
N GLY A 200 22.66 -12.58 24.59
CA GLY A 200 21.61 -13.39 25.24
C GLY A 200 20.22 -12.73 25.29
N TRP A 201 20.03 -11.65 24.55
CA TRP A 201 18.74 -11.02 24.33
C TRP A 201 18.31 -11.17 22.88
N HIS A 202 17.07 -11.54 22.66
CA HIS A 202 16.43 -11.48 21.35
C HIS A 202 15.52 -10.25 21.30
N ILE A 203 15.76 -9.40 20.33
CA ILE A 203 14.95 -8.22 20.05
C ILE A 203 14.14 -8.52 18.80
N VAL A 204 12.82 -8.44 18.89
CA VAL A 204 11.94 -8.69 17.76
C VAL A 204 10.88 -7.59 17.70
N THR A 205 10.51 -7.18 16.49
CA THR A 205 9.46 -6.19 16.32
C THR A 205 8.66 -6.43 15.04
N LEU A 206 7.46 -5.95 15.06
CA LEU A 206 6.60 -5.73 13.92
C LEU A 206 6.21 -4.25 13.91
N ALA A 207 6.24 -3.67 12.75
CA ALA A 207 5.85 -2.27 12.58
C ALA A 207 4.98 -2.12 11.34
N ASP A 208 4.00 -1.24 11.47
CA ASP A 208 3.04 -0.82 10.47
C ASP A 208 3.24 0.68 10.25
N CYS A 209 3.55 1.08 9.03
CA CYS A 209 3.85 2.46 8.71
C CYS A 209 2.64 3.17 8.14
N THR A 210 2.55 4.47 8.38
CA THR A 210 1.58 5.29 7.68
C THR A 210 1.74 5.13 6.18
N GLU A 211 0.63 4.84 5.48
CA GLU A 211 0.50 4.56 4.06
C GLU A 211 1.14 3.24 3.57
N HIS A 212 0.51 2.62 2.58
CA HIS A 212 0.98 1.42 1.89
C HIS A 212 1.70 1.76 0.58
N GLY A 213 2.24 0.75 -0.10
CA GLY A 213 2.90 0.89 -1.38
C GLY A 213 4.28 1.56 -1.29
N VAL A 214 4.65 2.37 -2.28
CA VAL A 214 6.00 2.96 -2.36
C VAL A 214 6.30 3.91 -1.20
N PRO A 215 5.39 4.82 -0.77
CA PRO A 215 5.61 5.63 0.42
C PRO A 215 5.90 4.79 1.66
N GLY A 216 4.98 3.86 1.98
CA GLY A 216 5.17 2.93 3.09
C GLY A 216 6.49 2.17 3.03
N ALA A 217 6.88 1.68 1.83
CA ALA A 217 8.11 0.93 1.67
C ALA A 217 9.38 1.76 1.96
N PHE A 218 9.37 3.06 1.75
CA PHE A 218 10.48 3.92 2.16
C PHE A 218 10.52 4.11 3.67
N MET A 219 9.37 4.25 4.30
CA MET A 219 9.29 4.30 5.76
C MET A 219 9.79 3.02 6.40
N SER A 220 9.45 1.87 5.85
CA SER A 220 9.90 0.59 6.37
C SER A 220 11.42 0.40 6.20
N VAL A 221 12.01 0.77 5.05
CA VAL A 221 13.48 0.78 4.85
C VAL A 221 14.18 1.69 5.86
N LEU A 222 13.60 2.83 6.14
CA LEU A 222 14.12 3.79 7.11
C LEU A 222 14.09 3.22 8.54
N GLY A 223 12.95 2.69 8.96
CA GLY A 223 12.78 2.06 10.26
C GLY A 223 13.72 0.89 10.48
N LEU A 224 13.88 0.02 9.47
CA LEU A 224 14.85 -1.09 9.49
C LEU A 224 16.29 -0.60 9.66
N SER A 225 16.69 0.47 8.96
CA SER A 225 18.03 1.03 9.07
C SER A 225 18.31 1.56 10.47
N PHE A 226 17.36 2.28 11.05
CA PHE A 226 17.50 2.83 12.39
C PHE A 226 17.52 1.75 13.47
N LEU A 227 16.66 0.75 13.36
CA LEU A 227 16.67 -0.36 14.31
C LEU A 227 17.98 -1.14 14.25
N ASN A 228 18.55 -1.35 13.08
CA ASN A 228 19.88 -1.96 12.95
C ASN A 228 20.98 -1.11 13.61
N GLU A 229 20.90 0.20 13.50
CA GLU A 229 21.88 1.07 14.15
C GLU A 229 21.71 1.10 15.67
N ILE A 230 20.47 1.24 16.16
CA ILE A 230 20.15 1.22 17.59
C ILE A 230 20.64 -0.09 18.22
N ALA A 231 20.35 -1.22 17.57
CA ALA A 231 20.77 -2.53 18.06
C ALA A 231 22.30 -2.72 18.12
N ARG A 232 23.04 -2.11 17.18
CA ARG A 232 24.53 -2.19 17.19
C ARG A 232 25.18 -1.51 18.39
N LYS A 233 24.50 -0.60 19.05
CA LYS A 233 25.05 0.12 20.23
C LYS A 233 25.23 -0.76 21.48
N LYS A 234 24.86 -2.06 21.42
CA LYS A 234 25.11 -3.16 22.41
C LYS A 234 24.71 -2.89 23.87
N GLU A 235 24.36 -1.67 24.25
CA GLU A 235 24.09 -1.25 25.63
C GLU A 235 22.56 -1.12 25.93
N ILE A 236 21.71 -1.23 24.91
CA ILE A 236 20.29 -0.97 25.07
C ILE A 236 19.56 -2.30 25.24
N THR A 237 19.06 -2.53 26.43
CA THR A 237 18.32 -3.74 26.81
C THR A 237 16.84 -3.48 27.14
N LYS A 238 16.40 -2.23 27.12
CA LYS A 238 15.00 -1.88 27.40
C LYS A 238 14.24 -1.62 26.11
N ALA A 239 13.08 -2.28 25.97
CA ALA A 239 12.21 -2.15 24.82
C ALA A 239 11.76 -0.68 24.60
N SER A 240 11.42 0.03 25.67
CA SER A 240 11.01 1.44 25.60
C SER A 240 12.14 2.36 25.13
N GLU A 241 13.39 2.11 25.51
CA GLU A 241 14.53 2.92 25.07
C GLU A 241 14.79 2.76 23.58
N ILE A 242 14.57 1.56 23.03
CA ILE A 242 14.69 1.29 21.58
C ILE A 242 13.64 2.09 20.81
N ILE A 243 12.38 2.03 21.25
CA ILE A 243 11.29 2.77 20.58
C ILE A 243 11.47 4.28 20.73
N GLU A 244 11.96 4.77 21.87
CA GLU A 244 12.28 6.18 22.05
C GLU A 244 13.37 6.66 21.08
N GLN A 245 14.47 5.90 20.97
CA GLN A 245 15.53 6.24 20.01
C GLN A 245 15.01 6.18 18.57
N LEU A 246 14.18 5.21 18.25
CA LEU A 246 13.55 5.11 16.94
C LEU A 246 12.65 6.34 16.67
N ARG A 247 11.86 6.76 17.65
CA ARG A 247 11.00 7.95 17.54
C ARG A 247 11.81 9.21 17.28
N VAL A 248 12.85 9.43 18.06
CA VAL A 248 13.73 10.59 17.89
C VAL A 248 14.37 10.59 16.50
N ALA A 249 14.90 9.44 16.07
CA ALA A 249 15.52 9.29 14.77
C ALA A 249 14.54 9.59 13.60
N ILE A 250 13.29 9.11 13.70
CA ILE A 250 12.24 9.38 12.70
C ILE A 250 11.89 10.87 12.66
N ILE A 251 11.61 11.47 13.81
CA ILE A 251 11.28 12.90 13.91
C ILE A 251 12.40 13.76 13.31
N GLU A 252 13.68 13.44 13.60
CA GLU A 252 14.84 14.16 13.07
C GLU A 252 15.01 13.94 11.56
N ALA A 253 14.91 12.70 11.08
CA ALA A 253 15.08 12.38 9.67
C ALA A 253 14.00 13.03 8.79
N LEU A 254 12.75 13.06 9.28
CA LEU A 254 11.62 13.68 8.58
C LEU A 254 11.52 15.19 8.85
N GLN A 255 12.39 15.75 9.72
CA GLN A 255 12.32 17.14 10.15
C GLN A 255 10.94 17.54 10.68
N GLN A 256 10.24 16.62 11.32
CA GLN A 256 8.89 16.87 11.83
C GLN A 256 8.92 17.94 12.93
N ARG A 257 8.10 18.96 12.78
CA ARG A 257 8.02 20.10 13.72
C ARG A 257 6.68 20.14 14.46
N GLY A 258 5.71 19.33 14.04
CA GLY A 258 4.37 19.29 14.59
C GLY A 258 3.51 20.51 14.20
N ALA A 259 3.88 21.17 13.10
CA ALA A 259 3.12 22.32 12.61
C ALA A 259 1.74 21.86 12.07
N GLU A 260 0.77 22.77 12.11
CA GLU A 260 -0.57 22.51 11.57
C GLU A 260 -0.49 22.32 10.05
N GLY A 261 -1.02 21.17 9.55
CA GLY A 261 -0.95 20.79 8.14
C GLY A 261 0.34 20.06 7.73
N GLU A 262 1.26 19.80 8.65
CA GLU A 262 2.45 18.97 8.39
C GLU A 262 2.07 17.49 8.34
N GLN A 263 2.62 16.77 7.35
CA GLN A 263 2.47 15.30 7.27
C GLN A 263 3.16 14.65 8.47
N LYS A 264 2.37 13.93 9.29
CA LYS A 264 2.85 13.24 10.50
C LYS A 264 3.10 11.77 10.19
N ASP A 265 3.96 11.51 9.20
CA ASP A 265 4.32 10.13 8.84
C ASP A 265 5.01 9.44 10.02
N GLY A 266 4.54 8.26 10.36
CA GLY A 266 4.96 7.53 11.52
C GLY A 266 4.82 6.02 11.37
N MET A 267 4.99 5.33 12.45
CA MET A 267 4.77 3.89 12.50
C MET A 267 4.14 3.45 13.80
N ASP A 268 3.27 2.49 13.69
CA ASP A 268 2.74 1.75 14.81
C ASP A 268 3.65 0.52 15.04
N VAL A 269 4.20 0.40 16.24
CA VAL A 269 5.27 -0.56 16.52
C VAL A 269 4.93 -1.42 17.73
N ALA A 270 5.09 -2.71 17.60
CA ALA A 270 5.15 -3.65 18.71
C ALA A 270 6.55 -4.23 18.81
N LEU A 271 7.26 -3.96 19.91
CA LEU A 271 8.65 -4.39 20.12
C LEU A 271 8.77 -5.23 21.38
N CYS A 272 9.37 -6.40 21.21
CA CYS A 272 9.67 -7.36 22.27
C CYS A 272 11.17 -7.54 22.42
N VAL A 273 11.67 -7.50 23.66
CA VAL A 273 13.05 -7.82 24.05
C VAL A 273 12.99 -9.00 25.00
N ILE A 274 13.50 -10.16 24.59
CA ILE A 274 13.38 -11.42 25.30
C ILE A 274 14.75 -11.85 25.79
N ASN A 275 14.90 -12.05 27.10
CA ASN A 275 16.09 -12.65 27.67
C ASN A 275 16.05 -14.17 27.48
N THR A 276 17.02 -14.71 26.74
CA THR A 276 17.06 -16.15 26.40
C THR A 276 17.40 -17.06 27.57
N HIS A 277 17.91 -16.53 28.67
CA HIS A 277 18.30 -17.30 29.86
C HIS A 277 17.19 -17.30 30.92
N THR A 278 16.51 -16.16 31.09
CA THR A 278 15.51 -15.99 32.13
C THR A 278 14.07 -16.07 31.62
N ASN A 279 13.87 -16.01 30.30
CA ASN A 279 12.57 -15.85 29.65
C ASN A 279 11.83 -14.58 30.09
N GLU A 280 12.55 -13.57 30.55
CA GLU A 280 11.99 -12.25 30.79
C GLU A 280 11.70 -11.60 29.44
N LEU A 281 10.45 -11.20 29.26
CA LEU A 281 10.00 -10.38 28.13
C LEU A 281 9.89 -8.93 28.58
N GLN A 282 10.51 -8.04 27.86
CA GLN A 282 10.19 -6.63 27.89
C GLN A 282 9.41 -6.29 26.61
N TYR A 283 8.27 -5.69 26.77
CA TYR A 283 7.41 -5.24 25.67
C TYR A 283 7.22 -3.73 25.73
N CYS A 284 7.26 -3.11 24.58
CA CYS A 284 6.88 -1.73 24.38
C CYS A 284 6.12 -1.61 23.07
N GLY A 285 5.01 -0.90 23.08
CA GLY A 285 4.16 -0.71 21.91
C GLY A 285 3.81 0.76 21.67
N ALA A 286 3.84 1.15 20.41
CA ALA A 286 3.30 2.39 19.88
C ALA A 286 2.05 2.02 19.06
N ASN A 287 0.85 2.35 19.52
CA ASN A 287 -0.47 1.99 18.95
C ASN A 287 -0.70 0.49 18.72
N SER A 288 0.30 -0.35 18.68
CA SER A 288 0.22 -1.78 18.37
C SER A 288 0.34 -2.61 19.66
N ASN A 289 -0.75 -3.28 20.07
CA ASN A 289 -0.79 -4.09 21.28
C ASN A 289 -0.16 -5.49 21.05
N LEU A 290 0.52 -6.00 22.08
CA LEU A 290 0.97 -7.40 22.11
C LEU A 290 -0.16 -8.33 22.54
N ILE A 291 -0.34 -9.43 21.81
CA ILE A 291 -1.22 -10.54 22.20
C ILE A 291 -0.33 -11.67 22.73
N LEU A 292 -0.52 -11.98 24.00
CA LEU A 292 0.13 -13.11 24.68
C LEU A 292 -0.91 -14.20 24.95
N ILE A 293 -0.65 -15.40 24.49
CA ILE A 293 -1.46 -16.57 24.85
C ILE A 293 -0.60 -17.53 25.65
N THR A 294 -1.01 -17.74 26.89
CA THR A 294 -0.26 -18.61 27.80
C THR A 294 -0.38 -20.08 27.41
N GLY A 295 0.54 -20.92 27.86
CA GLY A 295 0.48 -22.36 27.66
C GLY A 295 -0.83 -23.02 28.13
N ASN A 296 -1.61 -22.35 28.97
CA ASN A 296 -2.96 -22.73 29.40
C ASN A 296 -4.09 -22.12 28.54
N ARG A 297 -3.75 -21.51 27.38
CA ARG A 297 -4.68 -20.85 26.45
C ARG A 297 -5.38 -19.60 27.02
N GLU A 298 -4.86 -19.01 28.09
CA GLU A 298 -5.34 -17.72 28.58
C GLU A 298 -4.83 -16.62 27.66
N LEU A 299 -5.76 -15.85 27.06
CA LEU A 299 -5.42 -14.69 26.22
C LEU A 299 -5.22 -13.47 27.13
N ARG A 300 -4.06 -12.83 26.99
CA ARG A 300 -3.73 -11.55 27.62
C ARG A 300 -3.34 -10.58 26.53
N GLU A 301 -3.94 -9.42 26.55
CA GLU A 301 -3.55 -8.31 25.67
C GLU A 301 -2.78 -7.28 26.50
N ILE A 302 -1.53 -7.03 26.12
CA ILE A 302 -0.69 -6.01 26.73
C ILE A 302 -0.86 -4.74 25.91
N ALA A 303 -1.40 -3.70 26.55
CA ALA A 303 -1.73 -2.46 25.88
C ALA A 303 -0.46 -1.69 25.48
N SER A 304 -0.50 -1.10 24.30
CA SER A 304 0.47 -0.12 23.81
C SER A 304 0.13 1.28 24.30
N ASP A 305 1.10 2.16 24.26
CA ASP A 305 0.84 3.59 24.34
C ASP A 305 0.09 4.08 23.08
N LYS A 306 -0.88 4.97 23.28
CA LYS A 306 -1.73 5.50 22.20
C LYS A 306 -1.08 6.69 21.52
N MET A 307 0.07 6.43 20.94
CA MET A 307 0.84 7.38 20.14
C MET A 307 1.74 6.58 19.18
N PRO A 308 1.96 7.08 17.95
CA PRO A 308 2.84 6.47 16.98
C PRO A 308 4.31 6.75 17.32
N VAL A 309 5.19 6.06 16.64
CA VAL A 309 6.62 6.40 16.57
C VAL A 309 6.80 7.52 15.53
N ALA A 310 6.47 8.73 15.93
CA ALA A 310 6.50 9.97 15.15
C ALA A 310 6.34 11.17 16.09
N ILE A 311 6.29 12.39 15.51
CA ILE A 311 5.84 13.55 16.26
C ILE A 311 4.34 13.42 16.58
N TYR A 312 3.97 13.71 17.83
CA TYR A 312 2.61 13.58 18.31
C TYR A 312 2.28 14.71 19.28
N GLU A 313 1.01 15.15 19.37
CA GLU A 313 0.61 16.30 20.18
C GLU A 313 0.92 16.14 21.67
N ASN A 314 0.70 14.94 22.21
CA ASN A 314 0.91 14.61 23.61
C ASN A 314 1.96 13.51 23.75
N MET A 315 3.20 13.77 23.30
CA MET A 315 4.28 12.81 23.47
C MET A 315 4.61 12.58 24.95
N LYS A 316 4.61 11.32 25.32
CA LYS A 316 5.06 10.81 26.63
C LYS A 316 6.17 9.80 26.41
N PRO A 317 7.01 9.51 27.41
CA PRO A 317 7.87 8.36 27.35
C PRO A 317 7.06 7.07 27.13
N PHE A 318 7.57 6.19 26.30
CA PHE A 318 6.94 4.89 26.08
C PHE A 318 7.04 4.00 27.30
N THR A 319 5.97 3.24 27.57
CA THR A 319 5.87 2.34 28.71
C THR A 319 6.61 1.04 28.43
N ASN A 320 7.50 0.63 29.36
CA ASN A 320 8.16 -0.67 29.31
C ASN A 320 7.43 -1.67 30.19
N HIS A 321 6.81 -2.68 29.57
CA HIS A 321 6.16 -3.78 30.30
C HIS A 321 7.16 -4.91 30.48
N VAL A 322 7.23 -5.46 31.70
CA VAL A 322 8.09 -6.62 32.02
C VAL A 322 7.21 -7.81 32.40
N ILE A 323 7.42 -8.93 31.72
CA ILE A 323 6.58 -10.12 31.83
C ILE A 323 7.50 -11.35 31.90
N ASN A 324 7.28 -12.24 32.85
CA ASN A 324 7.96 -13.51 32.89
C ASN A 324 7.21 -14.55 32.04
N LEU A 325 7.82 -14.95 30.95
CA LEU A 325 7.26 -15.94 30.03
C LEU A 325 7.49 -17.37 30.58
N ARG A 326 6.55 -18.23 30.23
CA ARG A 326 6.62 -19.66 30.55
C ARG A 326 6.75 -20.47 29.27
N LYS A 327 7.25 -21.66 29.39
CA LYS A 327 7.30 -22.61 28.27
C LYS A 327 5.91 -22.81 27.68
N ARG A 328 5.82 -22.74 26.35
CA ARG A 328 4.57 -22.79 25.54
C ARG A 328 3.75 -21.50 25.53
N ASP A 329 4.20 -20.44 26.16
CA ASP A 329 3.58 -19.14 25.92
C ASP A 329 3.85 -18.71 24.46
N THR A 330 2.85 -18.11 23.85
CA THR A 330 2.96 -17.66 22.44
C THR A 330 2.67 -16.16 22.38
N LEU A 331 3.59 -15.43 21.77
CA LEU A 331 3.48 -14.01 21.50
C LEU A 331 3.00 -13.81 20.07
N TYR A 332 2.07 -12.88 19.86
CA TYR A 332 1.65 -12.45 18.53
C TYR A 332 1.74 -10.94 18.42
N LEU A 333 2.47 -10.51 17.42
CA LEU A 333 2.53 -9.13 16.95
C LEU A 333 1.78 -9.09 15.62
N ALA A 334 0.91 -8.10 15.41
CA ALA A 334 0.10 -7.99 14.21
C ALA A 334 -0.10 -6.53 13.81
N SER A 335 0.00 -6.25 12.50
CA SER A 335 -0.52 -5.02 11.91
C SER A 335 -2.05 -5.08 11.82
N ASP A 336 -2.69 -3.97 11.52
CA ASP A 336 -4.15 -3.87 11.50
C ASP A 336 -4.80 -4.42 10.21
N GLY A 337 -4.01 -4.63 9.15
CA GLY A 337 -4.54 -5.02 7.84
C GLY A 337 -5.34 -6.33 7.83
N PHE A 338 -5.04 -7.27 8.75
CA PHE A 338 -5.84 -8.49 8.88
C PHE A 338 -7.23 -8.19 9.48
N GLU A 339 -7.26 -7.40 10.54
CA GLU A 339 -8.51 -7.07 11.24
C GLU A 339 -9.37 -6.08 10.46
N ASP A 340 -8.73 -5.26 9.63
CA ASP A 340 -9.36 -4.22 8.81
C ASP A 340 -9.80 -4.71 7.43
N GLN A 341 -9.43 -5.95 7.06
CA GLN A 341 -9.87 -6.54 5.80
C GLN A 341 -11.39 -6.65 5.73
N PHE A 342 -11.96 -6.04 4.71
CA PHE A 342 -13.37 -6.20 4.39
C PHE A 342 -13.65 -7.53 3.70
N GLY A 343 -14.74 -8.19 4.10
CA GLY A 343 -15.13 -9.47 3.53
C GLY A 343 -16.33 -10.11 4.21
N GLY A 344 -16.45 -11.43 4.03
CA GLY A 344 -17.60 -12.20 4.49
C GLY A 344 -18.89 -11.85 3.75
N GLU A 345 -19.99 -12.46 4.13
CA GLU A 345 -21.30 -12.30 3.48
C GLU A 345 -21.86 -10.87 3.64
N GLU A 346 -21.55 -10.20 4.76
CA GLU A 346 -22.09 -8.88 5.11
C GLU A 346 -21.16 -7.71 4.74
N ASP A 347 -20.04 -7.98 4.07
CA ASP A 347 -19.04 -6.96 3.70
C ASP A 347 -18.58 -6.08 4.88
N LYS A 348 -18.12 -6.71 5.94
CA LYS A 348 -17.65 -6.04 7.15
C LYS A 348 -16.16 -6.27 7.36
N LYS A 349 -15.54 -5.42 8.19
CA LYS A 349 -14.18 -5.68 8.66
C LYS A 349 -14.13 -7.01 9.43
N PHE A 350 -13.00 -7.73 9.33
CA PHE A 350 -12.77 -8.97 10.09
C PHE A 350 -12.86 -8.70 11.60
N LYS A 351 -12.29 -7.64 12.06
CA LYS A 351 -12.23 -7.12 13.44
C LYS A 351 -11.23 -7.84 14.33
N ARG A 352 -10.55 -7.06 15.16
CA ARG A 352 -9.57 -7.50 16.16
C ARG A 352 -10.07 -8.62 17.08
N SER A 353 -11.34 -8.56 17.50
CA SER A 353 -11.91 -9.59 18.38
C SER A 353 -11.93 -10.98 17.72
N ARG A 354 -12.23 -11.06 16.42
CA ARG A 354 -12.20 -12.34 15.68
C ARG A 354 -10.77 -12.84 15.52
N LEU A 355 -9.82 -11.93 15.21
CA LEU A 355 -8.42 -12.30 15.10
C LEU A 355 -7.90 -12.86 16.45
N LYS A 356 -8.17 -12.20 17.55
CA LYS A 356 -7.77 -12.68 18.90
C LYS A 356 -8.33 -14.07 19.21
N ASN A 357 -9.61 -14.31 18.92
CA ASN A 357 -10.23 -15.61 19.12
C ASN A 357 -9.59 -16.69 18.25
N LEU A 358 -9.34 -16.39 16.99
CA LEU A 358 -8.65 -17.30 16.06
C LEU A 358 -7.25 -17.64 16.56
N LEU A 359 -6.46 -16.65 16.97
CA LEU A 359 -5.12 -16.86 17.52
C LEU A 359 -5.15 -17.72 18.79
N ALA A 360 -6.14 -17.52 19.66
CA ALA A 360 -6.33 -18.35 20.87
C ALA A 360 -6.68 -19.80 20.51
N GLU A 361 -7.53 -20.00 19.52
CA GLU A 361 -7.95 -21.33 19.05
C GLU A 361 -6.79 -22.13 18.48
N ILE A 362 -5.90 -21.48 17.70
CA ILE A 362 -4.81 -22.16 16.99
C ILE A 362 -3.49 -22.18 17.77
N SER A 363 -3.41 -21.54 18.95
CA SER A 363 -2.17 -21.29 19.67
C SER A 363 -1.37 -22.54 20.09
N ASP A 364 -2.00 -23.69 20.22
CA ASP A 364 -1.35 -24.97 20.56
C ASP A 364 -0.82 -25.74 19.33
N LYS A 365 -1.22 -25.33 18.12
CA LYS A 365 -0.81 -25.98 16.88
C LYS A 365 0.65 -25.63 16.53
N PRO A 366 1.33 -26.46 15.71
CA PRO A 366 2.63 -26.11 15.13
C PRO A 366 2.61 -24.73 14.47
N MET A 367 3.71 -23.98 14.51
CA MET A 367 3.76 -22.62 13.99
C MET A 367 3.43 -22.56 12.49
N ASP A 368 3.89 -23.51 11.70
CA ASP A 368 3.58 -23.57 10.26
C ASP A 368 2.08 -23.82 10.02
N GLU A 369 1.42 -24.67 10.84
CA GLU A 369 -0.02 -24.90 10.75
C GLU A 369 -0.82 -23.65 11.14
N GLN A 370 -0.37 -22.90 12.14
CA GLN A 370 -1.01 -21.63 12.53
C GLN A 370 -0.97 -20.64 11.37
N LYS A 371 0.19 -20.49 10.73
CA LYS A 371 0.35 -19.63 9.56
C LYS A 371 -0.62 -20.02 8.44
N GLU A 372 -0.68 -21.29 8.10
CA GLU A 372 -1.57 -21.81 7.05
C GLU A 372 -3.05 -21.53 7.37
N ILE A 373 -3.47 -21.75 8.62
CA ILE A 373 -4.84 -21.45 9.05
C ILE A 373 -5.15 -19.96 8.93
N LEU A 374 -4.22 -19.08 9.32
CA LEU A 374 -4.39 -17.65 9.19
C LEU A 374 -4.48 -17.21 7.72
N GLU A 375 -3.60 -17.72 6.85
CA GLU A 375 -3.63 -17.45 5.41
C GLU A 375 -4.96 -17.88 4.78
N ASN A 376 -5.38 -19.11 5.07
CA ASN A 376 -6.63 -19.66 4.55
C ASN A 376 -7.86 -18.89 5.07
N THR A 377 -7.84 -18.50 6.34
CA THR A 377 -8.93 -17.71 6.95
C THR A 377 -9.01 -16.32 6.33
N PHE A 378 -7.87 -15.68 6.11
CA PHE A 378 -7.80 -14.37 5.45
C PHE A 378 -8.33 -14.43 4.02
N GLU A 379 -7.87 -15.40 3.22
CA GLU A 379 -8.34 -15.58 1.84
C GLU A 379 -9.83 -15.88 1.76
N LYS A 380 -10.31 -16.77 2.63
CA LYS A 380 -11.74 -17.10 2.70
C LYS A 380 -12.57 -15.89 3.10
N TRP A 381 -12.09 -15.08 4.04
CA TRP A 381 -12.78 -13.86 4.47
C TRP A 381 -12.80 -12.80 3.38
N LYS A 382 -11.65 -12.52 2.78
CA LYS A 382 -11.49 -11.53 1.71
C LYS A 382 -12.32 -11.91 0.47
N GLY A 383 -12.37 -13.20 0.11
CA GLY A 383 -13.04 -13.67 -1.09
C GLY A 383 -12.45 -13.04 -2.35
N THR A 384 -13.31 -12.49 -3.20
CA THR A 384 -12.91 -11.82 -4.46
C THR A 384 -12.52 -10.35 -4.31
N LYS A 385 -12.55 -9.81 -3.09
CA LYS A 385 -12.24 -8.40 -2.83
C LYS A 385 -10.74 -8.13 -2.90
N ALA A 386 -10.40 -6.87 -3.14
CA ALA A 386 -9.02 -6.42 -3.00
C ALA A 386 -8.59 -6.47 -1.53
N GLN A 387 -7.32 -6.69 -1.30
CA GLN A 387 -6.71 -6.54 0.01
C GLN A 387 -6.76 -5.06 0.43
N THR A 388 -7.18 -4.79 1.67
CA THR A 388 -7.42 -3.43 2.17
C THR A 388 -6.12 -2.75 2.55
N ASP A 389 -5.20 -3.48 3.18
CA ASP A 389 -3.90 -2.98 3.64
C ASP A 389 -2.84 -4.08 3.66
N ASP A 390 -1.58 -3.71 3.96
CA ASP A 390 -0.53 -4.68 4.24
C ASP A 390 -0.92 -5.54 5.44
N VAL A 391 -0.62 -6.83 5.39
CA VAL A 391 -0.97 -7.79 6.46
C VAL A 391 0.29 -8.45 6.95
N THR A 392 0.60 -8.22 8.23
CA THR A 392 1.74 -8.86 8.88
C THR A 392 1.35 -9.40 10.24
N ILE A 393 1.63 -10.69 10.48
CA ILE A 393 1.50 -11.32 11.78
C ILE A 393 2.77 -12.11 12.06
N LEU A 394 3.40 -11.82 13.19
CA LEU A 394 4.54 -12.56 13.73
C LEU A 394 4.09 -13.34 14.97
N GLY A 395 4.14 -14.64 14.91
CA GLY A 395 3.90 -15.53 16.05
C GLY A 395 5.22 -16.13 16.56
N ILE A 396 5.46 -16.08 17.85
CA ILE A 396 6.68 -16.61 18.50
C ILE A 396 6.27 -17.44 19.71
N ARG A 397 6.73 -18.69 19.76
CA ARG A 397 6.51 -19.60 20.89
C ARG A 397 7.78 -19.73 21.73
N ILE A 398 7.60 -19.68 23.05
CA ILE A 398 8.66 -19.80 24.04
C ILE A 398 8.89 -21.27 24.43
#